data_77d12f913ce02be91c1fc2bedddf4405
#
_entry.id   77d12f913ce02be91c1fc2bedddf4405
#
_cell.length_a   1.000
_cell.length_b   1.000
_cell.length_c   1.000
_cell.angle_alpha   90.00
_cell.angle_beta   90.00
_cell.angle_gamma   90.00
#
_symmetry.space_group_name_H-M   'P 1'
#
loop_
_entity.id
_entity.type
_entity.pdbx_description
1 polymer ?
#
loop_
_entity_poly.entity_id
_entity_poly.type
_entity_poly.pdbx_seq_one_letter_code
_entity_poly.pdbx_strand_id
1 'polypeptide(L)'
;LSAAALWTLRKIKMFKSIATATLLFVTAHGACDNQCSGHGTCLVDDVCQCYDNWGVGLSMLSGDCSDRICPFDMAWVDTPDVDGFFHRYAECSGKGLCDRSSGMCECFDGYEGKACQRTSCPNDCSGHGTCEYIEDIAFGTVFNQYQNWDFGVYPKQLSYYNWDLQKTRGCVCDAQYTDVDCSKRMCPHGNDVLDLRPDHYLLSHEHNQVQYIRIVEDEDLWRPNGLSNNNLGENKALDRNAQTFAITFKSRLNETFSTIPIRFDIDDGDEASLSDFANDIRLALVSLPNQVIDDCDVTVRYQTGVTTIRVTFTGDGVQGIQNLLQVQAYECSDGCSPKISGLALETTASVTSHWSSVNETVPSEFNSYECGRRGKCDYDTGLCNCFEGYTGENCNEQTTLV
;
A
#
# COMPACT_ATOMS: atom_id res chain seq x y z
N LEU A 1 46.40 29.59 -37.48
CA LEU A 1 46.85 30.49 -38.51
C LEU A 1 46.01 31.77 -38.40
N SER A 2 46.47 32.81 -37.65
CA SER A 2 47.34 33.91 -38.14
C SER A 2 46.52 34.86 -39.03
N ALA A 3 46.41 36.16 -38.92
CA ALA A 3 47.15 37.27 -38.31
C ALA A 3 46.22 38.49 -38.39
N ALA A 4 46.07 39.36 -37.42
CA ALA A 4 46.93 40.55 -37.18
C ALA A 4 47.03 41.57 -38.34
N ALA A 5 46.60 42.79 -38.09
CA ALA A 5 47.21 44.09 -38.38
C ALA A 5 46.16 45.19 -38.23
N LEU A 6 46.20 46.05 -37.23
CA LEU A 6 46.92 47.33 -37.11
C LEU A 6 46.86 48.22 -38.34
N TRP A 7 46.40 49.44 -38.16
CA TRP A 7 46.90 50.74 -38.57
C TRP A 7 45.78 51.79 -38.54
N THR A 8 45.78 52.91 -38.04
CA THR A 8 46.59 53.97 -37.47
C THR A 8 45.73 55.24 -37.44
N LEU A 9 45.96 55.99 -36.41
CA LEU A 9 45.54 57.38 -36.15
C LEU A 9 45.53 58.32 -37.34
N ARG A 10 44.48 59.13 -37.44
CA ARG A 10 44.67 60.55 -37.89
C ARG A 10 43.81 61.51 -37.07
N LYS A 11 44.49 62.38 -36.31
CA LYS A 11 43.97 63.54 -35.70
C LYS A 11 43.55 64.58 -36.78
N ILE A 12 42.33 65.10 -36.62
CA ILE A 12 42.04 66.45 -37.12
C ILE A 12 41.30 67.21 -36.00
N LYS A 13 41.97 68.27 -35.51
CA LYS A 13 41.36 69.31 -34.69
C LYS A 13 40.59 70.24 -35.63
N MET A 14 39.37 70.64 -35.23
CA MET A 14 38.96 72.06 -35.31
C MET A 14 37.60 72.27 -34.65
N PHE A 15 37.62 73.06 -33.62
CA PHE A 15 36.85 74.23 -33.22
C PHE A 15 35.30 74.23 -33.25
N LYS A 16 34.79 74.30 -32.02
CA LYS A 16 33.73 75.15 -31.49
C LYS A 16 32.41 75.32 -32.27
N SER A 17 31.33 74.81 -31.68
CA SER A 17 30.23 75.64 -31.25
C SER A 17 29.44 74.95 -30.18
N ILE A 18 29.26 75.60 -29.05
CA ILE A 18 28.46 75.19 -27.93
C ILE A 18 27.00 75.40 -28.33
N ALA A 19 26.26 74.30 -28.48
CA ALA A 19 24.80 74.28 -28.30
C ALA A 19 24.46 73.14 -27.37
N THR A 20 24.32 73.43 -26.12
CA THR A 20 23.73 72.56 -25.11
C THR A 20 22.27 72.32 -25.46
N ALA A 21 22.02 71.36 -26.31
CA ALA A 21 20.71 70.72 -26.37
C ALA A 21 20.67 69.72 -25.23
N THR A 22 20.18 70.10 -24.10
CA THR A 22 19.67 69.21 -23.07
C THR A 22 18.50 68.46 -23.70
N LEU A 23 18.79 67.34 -24.33
CA LEU A 23 17.74 66.28 -24.56
C LEU A 23 17.31 65.86 -23.18
N LEU A 24 16.24 66.44 -22.68
CA LEU A 24 15.38 65.80 -21.70
C LEU A 24 14.84 64.54 -22.36
N PHE A 25 15.54 63.42 -22.16
CA PHE A 25 14.90 62.13 -22.26
C PHE A 25 13.83 62.14 -21.17
N VAL A 26 12.65 62.67 -21.46
CA VAL A 26 11.46 62.28 -20.77
C VAL A 26 11.30 60.76 -21.12
N THR A 27 11.86 59.90 -20.30
CA THR A 27 11.41 58.54 -20.28
C THR A 27 9.93 58.63 -19.93
N ALA A 28 9.07 58.49 -20.93
CA ALA A 28 7.68 58.24 -20.69
C ALA A 28 7.66 56.94 -19.90
N HIS A 29 7.65 57.06 -18.59
CA HIS A 29 7.32 55.93 -17.73
C HIS A 29 5.85 55.69 -18.01
N GLY A 30 5.54 54.56 -18.62
CA GLY A 30 4.17 54.14 -18.78
C GLY A 30 3.44 54.29 -17.46
N ALA A 31 2.23 54.79 -17.49
CA ALA A 31 1.42 55.01 -16.31
C ALA A 31 0.68 53.73 -15.94
N CYS A 32 1.44 52.70 -15.59
CA CYS A 32 0.84 51.44 -15.08
C CYS A 32 -0.06 51.71 -13.88
N ASP A 33 -1.16 51.00 -13.81
CA ASP A 33 -2.11 51.10 -12.71
C ASP A 33 -1.41 50.90 -11.36
N ASN A 34 -1.68 51.79 -10.43
CA ASN A 34 -1.11 51.79 -9.07
C ASN A 34 0.43 51.62 -9.02
N GLN A 35 1.15 51.97 -10.11
CA GLN A 35 2.60 51.75 -10.23
C GLN A 35 2.98 50.28 -9.96
N CYS A 36 2.15 49.35 -10.44
CA CYS A 36 2.26 47.91 -10.21
C CYS A 36 2.29 47.54 -8.72
N SER A 37 1.63 48.34 -7.88
CA SER A 37 1.52 48.16 -6.41
C SER A 37 2.86 47.94 -5.69
N GLY A 38 3.98 48.27 -6.33
CA GLY A 38 5.33 48.00 -5.83
C GLY A 38 5.75 46.52 -5.95
N HIS A 39 4.95 45.70 -6.59
CA HIS A 39 5.16 44.25 -6.75
C HIS A 39 5.38 43.83 -8.21
N GLY A 40 5.80 44.75 -9.04
CA GLY A 40 6.05 44.47 -10.45
C GLY A 40 6.84 45.59 -11.12
N THR A 41 7.17 45.40 -12.39
CA THR A 41 7.84 46.37 -13.25
C THR A 41 6.87 46.83 -14.35
N CYS A 42 6.71 48.14 -14.48
CA CYS A 42 5.89 48.70 -15.54
C CYS A 42 6.62 48.57 -16.88
N LEU A 43 6.00 47.90 -17.85
CA LEU A 43 6.51 47.79 -19.22
C LEU A 43 6.09 48.94 -20.09
N VAL A 44 6.65 49.00 -21.32
CA VAL A 44 6.49 50.10 -22.27
C VAL A 44 5.03 50.27 -22.73
N ASP A 45 4.24 49.21 -22.67
CA ASP A 45 2.83 49.20 -23.12
C ASP A 45 1.82 49.42 -21.98
N ASP A 46 2.25 50.06 -20.89
CA ASP A 46 1.44 50.28 -19.68
C ASP A 46 0.91 49.01 -19.03
N VAL A 47 1.63 47.90 -19.18
CA VAL A 47 1.32 46.60 -18.59
C VAL A 47 2.30 46.33 -17.46
N CYS A 48 1.77 45.90 -16.31
CA CYS A 48 2.61 45.46 -15.21
C CYS A 48 3.14 44.05 -15.45
N GLN A 49 4.45 43.89 -15.37
CA GLN A 49 5.09 42.57 -15.19
C GLN A 49 5.29 42.33 -13.71
N CYS A 50 4.46 41.49 -13.12
CA CYS A 50 4.49 41.20 -11.70
C CYS A 50 5.72 40.37 -11.32
N TYR A 51 6.19 40.58 -10.08
CA TYR A 51 7.21 39.71 -9.48
C TYR A 51 6.61 38.33 -9.14
N ASP A 52 7.47 37.35 -8.90
CA ASP A 52 7.03 35.99 -8.52
C ASP A 52 6.04 36.04 -7.36
N ASN A 53 5.00 35.18 -7.45
CA ASN A 53 3.88 35.10 -6.52
C ASN A 53 2.92 36.30 -6.46
N TRP A 54 3.02 37.21 -7.41
CA TRP A 54 2.10 38.34 -7.57
C TRP A 54 1.41 38.30 -8.94
N GLY A 55 0.16 38.70 -9.00
CA GLY A 55 -0.65 38.72 -10.21
C GLY A 55 -1.93 37.89 -10.11
N VAL A 56 -2.52 37.56 -11.27
CA VAL A 56 -3.75 36.77 -11.35
C VAL A 56 -3.53 35.52 -12.19
N GLY A 57 -3.76 34.37 -11.62
CA GLY A 57 -3.62 33.09 -12.29
C GLY A 57 -2.16 32.80 -12.69
N LEU A 58 -1.98 32.09 -13.79
CA LEU A 58 -0.65 31.68 -14.31
C LEU A 58 0.01 32.80 -15.10
N SER A 59 -0.64 33.97 -15.30
CA SER A 59 -0.10 35.10 -16.05
C SER A 59 0.64 36.05 -15.14
N MET A 60 1.91 36.31 -15.45
CA MET A 60 2.69 37.35 -14.81
C MET A 60 2.35 38.74 -15.34
N LEU A 61 1.56 38.83 -16.42
CA LEU A 61 1.10 40.07 -17.01
C LEU A 61 -0.35 40.30 -16.60
N SER A 62 -0.58 40.96 -15.49
CA SER A 62 -1.95 41.15 -15.02
C SER A 62 -2.09 42.37 -14.11
N GLY A 63 -3.12 43.14 -14.40
CA GLY A 63 -3.60 44.20 -13.56
C GLY A 63 -2.51 45.07 -12.96
N ASP A 64 -2.63 45.37 -11.69
CA ASP A 64 -1.72 46.22 -10.94
C ASP A 64 -0.79 45.47 -9.97
N CYS A 65 -0.70 44.14 -10.07
CA CYS A 65 0.11 43.28 -9.20
C CYS A 65 -0.23 43.41 -7.70
N SER A 66 -1.44 43.80 -7.36
CA SER A 66 -1.87 43.95 -5.96
C SER A 66 -2.21 42.60 -5.32
N ASP A 67 -2.60 41.64 -6.14
CA ASP A 67 -3.05 40.32 -5.70
C ASP A 67 -1.91 39.29 -5.63
N ARG A 68 -1.95 38.45 -4.65
CA ARG A 68 -1.06 37.26 -4.57
C ARG A 68 -1.62 36.11 -5.36
N ILE A 69 -0.73 35.34 -5.94
CA ILE A 69 -1.04 34.07 -6.59
C ILE A 69 -0.98 32.96 -5.54
N CYS A 70 -2.01 32.10 -5.48
CA CYS A 70 -2.03 30.92 -4.65
C CYS A 70 -1.32 29.73 -5.34
N PRO A 71 -0.92 28.71 -4.59
CA PRO A 71 -0.31 27.52 -5.15
C PRO A 71 -1.20 26.80 -6.16
N PHE A 72 -0.58 26.27 -7.20
CA PHE A 72 -1.20 25.47 -8.26
C PHE A 72 -0.84 24.01 -8.09
N ASP A 73 -1.79 23.14 -8.37
CA ASP A 73 -1.56 21.73 -8.57
C ASP A 73 -2.58 21.18 -9.58
N MET A 74 -2.46 19.89 -9.91
CA MET A 74 -3.36 19.21 -10.82
C MET A 74 -4.81 19.33 -10.34
N ALA A 75 -5.69 19.83 -11.18
CA ALA A 75 -7.11 20.01 -10.86
C ALA A 75 -7.79 18.66 -10.59
N TRP A 76 -8.66 18.62 -9.61
CA TRP A 76 -9.50 17.45 -9.35
C TRP A 76 -10.49 17.18 -10.46
N VAL A 77 -10.97 18.23 -11.09
CA VAL A 77 -11.82 18.18 -12.27
C VAL A 77 -11.69 19.52 -13.01
N ASP A 78 -11.68 19.49 -14.32
CA ASP A 78 -11.67 20.66 -15.18
C ASP A 78 -12.47 20.38 -16.46
N THR A 79 -12.66 21.39 -17.28
CA THR A 79 -13.23 21.21 -18.63
C THR A 79 -12.22 20.44 -19.49
N PRO A 80 -12.66 19.35 -20.16
CA PRO A 80 -11.75 18.59 -21.02
C PRO A 80 -11.19 19.46 -22.14
N ASP A 81 -9.92 19.24 -22.45
CA ASP A 81 -9.32 19.81 -23.64
C ASP A 81 -9.66 18.98 -24.90
N VAL A 82 -9.09 19.38 -26.03
CA VAL A 82 -9.29 18.67 -27.32
C VAL A 82 -8.77 17.24 -27.30
N ASP A 83 -7.83 16.92 -26.41
CA ASP A 83 -7.26 15.59 -26.22
C ASP A 83 -8.01 14.77 -25.14
N GLY A 84 -9.06 15.36 -24.55
CA GLY A 84 -9.86 14.72 -23.50
C GLY A 84 -9.19 14.71 -22.11
N PHE A 85 -8.18 15.53 -21.88
CA PHE A 85 -7.51 15.63 -20.60
C PHE A 85 -8.26 16.57 -19.64
N PHE A 86 -8.56 16.11 -18.40
CA PHE A 86 -9.41 16.82 -17.43
C PHE A 86 -8.64 17.38 -16.24
N HIS A 87 -7.34 17.13 -16.13
CA HIS A 87 -6.57 17.39 -14.92
C HIS A 87 -5.42 18.35 -15.21
N ARG A 88 -5.74 19.56 -15.66
CA ARG A 88 -4.75 20.61 -15.84
C ARG A 88 -4.35 21.20 -14.49
N TYR A 89 -3.23 21.91 -14.46
CA TYR A 89 -2.84 22.70 -13.30
C TYR A 89 -3.83 23.84 -13.08
N ALA A 90 -4.42 23.88 -11.90
CA ALA A 90 -5.34 24.93 -11.47
C ALA A 90 -4.95 25.48 -10.11
N GLU A 91 -5.25 26.75 -9.89
CA GLU A 91 -5.05 27.40 -8.61
C GLU A 91 -5.90 26.71 -7.54
N CYS A 92 -5.29 26.40 -6.38
CA CYS A 92 -5.91 25.60 -5.32
C CYS A 92 -6.51 24.29 -5.82
N SER A 93 -5.95 23.70 -6.90
CA SER A 93 -6.43 22.45 -7.54
C SER A 93 -7.93 22.47 -7.92
N GLY A 94 -8.54 23.64 -7.99
CA GLY A 94 -9.99 23.82 -8.17
C GLY A 94 -10.84 23.34 -6.98
N LYS A 95 -10.23 23.16 -5.80
CA LYS A 95 -10.89 22.68 -4.55
C LYS A 95 -10.62 23.61 -3.36
N GLY A 96 -10.46 24.86 -3.62
CA GLY A 96 -10.33 25.90 -2.60
C GLY A 96 -10.48 27.30 -3.19
N LEU A 97 -10.57 28.28 -2.32
CA LEU A 97 -10.55 29.70 -2.65
C LEU A 97 -9.17 30.27 -2.36
N CYS A 98 -8.70 31.08 -3.26
CA CYS A 98 -7.44 31.79 -3.05
C CYS A 98 -7.68 33.05 -2.23
N ASP A 99 -7.04 33.14 -1.08
CA ASP A 99 -6.93 34.44 -0.37
C ASP A 99 -5.85 35.30 -1.04
N ARG A 100 -6.28 36.25 -1.79
CA ARG A 100 -5.42 37.14 -2.56
C ARG A 100 -4.51 38.03 -1.69
N SER A 101 -4.83 38.19 -0.42
CA SER A 101 -4.02 38.98 0.50
C SER A 101 -2.82 38.22 1.02
N SER A 102 -3.01 36.96 1.35
CA SER A 102 -1.97 36.07 1.92
C SER A 102 -1.29 35.19 0.87
N GLY A 103 -1.95 34.88 -0.25
CA GLY A 103 -1.51 33.92 -1.24
C GLY A 103 -1.68 32.46 -0.77
N MET A 104 -2.59 32.21 0.14
CA MET A 104 -2.90 30.88 0.67
C MET A 104 -4.24 30.38 0.13
N CYS A 105 -4.31 29.07 -0.10
CA CYS A 105 -5.57 28.43 -0.45
C CYS A 105 -6.36 28.11 0.81
N GLU A 106 -7.63 28.54 0.83
CA GLU A 106 -8.63 28.08 1.79
C GLU A 106 -9.37 26.91 1.14
N CYS A 107 -9.05 25.70 1.60
CA CYS A 107 -9.56 24.46 1.01
C CYS A 107 -11.02 24.23 1.38
N PHE A 108 -11.77 23.65 0.44
CA PHE A 108 -13.11 23.14 0.73
C PHE A 108 -13.05 21.91 1.63
N ASP A 109 -14.14 21.66 2.36
CA ASP A 109 -14.25 20.50 3.21
C ASP A 109 -13.91 19.20 2.46
N GLY A 110 -13.10 18.36 3.10
CA GLY A 110 -12.62 17.11 2.51
C GLY A 110 -11.34 17.26 1.68
N TYR A 111 -10.77 18.45 1.59
CA TYR A 111 -9.51 18.70 0.87
C TYR A 111 -8.50 19.41 1.75
N GLU A 112 -7.22 19.13 1.53
CA GLU A 112 -6.12 19.71 2.28
C GLU A 112 -4.84 19.87 1.43
N GLY A 113 -3.81 20.43 2.05
CA GLY A 113 -2.53 20.71 1.42
C GLY A 113 -2.43 22.16 0.97
N LYS A 114 -1.23 22.59 0.60
CA LYS A 114 -0.98 24.01 0.23
C LYS A 114 -1.80 24.48 -0.96
N ALA A 115 -2.11 23.57 -1.88
CA ALA A 115 -2.92 23.80 -3.08
C ALA A 115 -4.22 23.01 -3.06
N CYS A 116 -4.69 22.53 -1.91
CA CYS A 116 -5.88 21.68 -1.79
C CYS A 116 -5.80 20.42 -2.68
N GLN A 117 -4.59 19.92 -2.86
CA GLN A 117 -4.29 18.86 -3.81
C GLN A 117 -4.54 17.43 -3.27
N ARG A 118 -4.87 17.29 -1.98
CA ARG A 118 -5.10 15.99 -1.33
C ARG A 118 -6.47 15.95 -0.69
N THR A 119 -7.09 14.77 -0.64
CA THR A 119 -8.25 14.56 0.21
C THR A 119 -7.83 14.44 1.68
N SER A 120 -8.64 14.95 2.59
CA SER A 120 -8.53 14.62 4.01
C SER A 120 -9.21 13.28 4.31
N CYS A 121 -8.79 12.60 5.35
CA CYS A 121 -9.49 11.41 5.82
C CYS A 121 -10.68 11.78 6.71
N PRO A 122 -11.81 11.05 6.64
CA PRO A 122 -12.96 11.30 7.48
C PRO A 122 -12.59 11.22 8.96
N ASN A 123 -13.04 12.20 9.76
CA ASN A 123 -12.80 12.28 11.20
C ASN A 123 -11.36 12.02 11.65
N ASP A 124 -10.37 12.28 10.77
CA ASP A 124 -8.95 11.96 11.00
C ASP A 124 -8.76 10.48 11.43
N CYS A 125 -9.48 9.58 10.75
CA CYS A 125 -9.54 8.14 11.03
C CYS A 125 -9.92 7.83 12.50
N SER A 126 -10.63 8.72 13.16
CA SER A 126 -11.10 8.61 14.56
C SER A 126 -9.99 8.32 15.58
N GLY A 127 -8.72 8.52 15.22
CA GLY A 127 -7.56 8.15 16.03
C GLY A 127 -7.30 6.63 16.11
N HIS A 128 -7.97 5.83 15.29
CA HIS A 128 -7.87 4.37 15.23
C HIS A 128 -7.47 3.88 13.83
N GLY A 129 -6.57 4.60 13.19
CA GLY A 129 -6.05 4.25 11.88
C GLY A 129 -5.12 5.32 11.35
N THR A 130 -4.53 5.04 10.21
CA THR A 130 -3.65 5.95 9.47
C THR A 130 -4.31 6.43 8.20
N CYS A 131 -4.06 7.70 7.87
CA CYS A 131 -4.57 8.31 6.65
C CYS A 131 -3.55 8.12 5.54
N GLU A 132 -3.79 7.14 4.66
CA GLU A 132 -2.85 6.69 3.63
C GLU A 132 -3.29 7.11 2.23
N TYR A 133 -2.33 7.25 1.31
CA TYR A 133 -2.61 7.43 -0.09
C TYR A 133 -3.16 6.14 -0.73
N ILE A 134 -3.98 6.29 -1.76
CA ILE A 134 -4.54 5.12 -2.47
C ILE A 134 -3.45 4.21 -3.05
N GLU A 135 -2.29 4.76 -3.38
CA GLU A 135 -1.10 4.02 -3.77
C GLU A 135 -0.65 3.06 -2.66
N ASP A 136 -0.55 3.56 -1.42
CA ASP A 136 -0.11 2.80 -0.26
C ASP A 136 -1.19 1.80 0.18
N ILE A 137 -2.47 2.19 0.12
CA ILE A 137 -3.60 1.29 0.42
C ILE A 137 -3.63 0.12 -0.56
N ALA A 138 -3.44 0.36 -1.85
CA ALA A 138 -3.39 -0.68 -2.86
C ALA A 138 -2.24 -1.65 -2.60
N PHE A 139 -1.08 -1.13 -2.17
CA PHE A 139 0.09 -1.92 -1.84
C PHE A 139 -0.12 -2.82 -0.60
N GLY A 140 -0.86 -2.34 0.40
CA GLY A 140 -1.16 -3.07 1.64
C GLY A 140 -2.26 -4.12 1.53
N THR A 141 -3.05 -4.15 0.45
CA THR A 141 -4.26 -5.00 0.33
C THR A 141 -4.02 -6.40 -0.20
N VAL A 142 -2.80 -6.93 -0.13
CA VAL A 142 -2.45 -8.27 -0.65
C VAL A 142 -3.26 -9.40 0.02
N PHE A 143 -3.86 -9.15 1.19
CA PHE A 143 -4.44 -10.19 2.02
C PHE A 143 -5.80 -10.77 1.60
N ASN A 144 -6.53 -10.25 0.64
CA ASN A 144 -7.93 -10.70 0.48
C ASN A 144 -8.42 -10.94 -0.93
N GLN A 145 -7.62 -10.74 -1.95
CA GLN A 145 -8.20 -10.62 -3.28
C GLN A 145 -7.96 -11.80 -4.21
N TYR A 146 -7.11 -12.76 -3.86
CA TYR A 146 -6.77 -13.85 -4.76
C TYR A 146 -6.79 -15.19 -4.04
N GLN A 147 -7.49 -16.14 -4.61
CA GLN A 147 -7.43 -17.57 -4.22
C GLN A 147 -6.05 -18.20 -4.49
N ASN A 148 -5.11 -17.40 -4.99
CA ASN A 148 -3.76 -17.80 -5.33
C ASN A 148 -2.79 -16.64 -5.17
N TRP A 149 -1.71 -16.85 -4.44
CA TRP A 149 -0.63 -15.88 -4.25
C TRP A 149 0.74 -16.52 -4.50
N ASP A 150 1.47 -16.01 -5.52
CA ASP A 150 2.80 -16.48 -5.87
C ASP A 150 3.86 -15.70 -5.08
N PHE A 151 4.55 -16.34 -4.14
CA PHE A 151 5.56 -15.69 -3.30
C PHE A 151 7.00 -15.95 -3.74
N GLY A 152 7.23 -16.93 -4.62
CA GLY A 152 8.54 -17.25 -5.18
C GLY A 152 9.02 -16.28 -6.27
N VAL A 153 8.10 -15.50 -6.84
CA VAL A 153 8.38 -14.48 -7.84
C VAL A 153 7.83 -13.17 -7.32
N TYR A 154 8.66 -12.30 -6.80
CA TYR A 154 8.34 -10.98 -6.28
C TYR A 154 6.83 -10.79 -6.00
N PRO A 155 6.39 -10.59 -4.78
CA PRO A 155 4.97 -10.48 -4.47
C PRO A 155 4.35 -9.50 -5.46
N LYS A 156 3.31 -9.90 -6.17
CA LYS A 156 2.51 -9.01 -6.99
C LYS A 156 1.80 -8.06 -6.03
N GLN A 157 2.47 -6.98 -5.74
CA GLN A 157 1.85 -5.89 -5.03
C GLN A 157 0.83 -5.27 -5.97
N LEU A 158 -0.36 -5.05 -5.45
CA LEU A 158 -1.34 -4.25 -6.17
C LEU A 158 -0.76 -2.84 -6.31
N SER A 159 -0.69 -2.36 -7.51
CA SER A 159 -0.21 -1.02 -7.79
C SER A 159 -1.31 -0.23 -8.47
N TYR A 160 -1.49 0.97 -8.00
CA TYR A 160 -2.44 1.93 -8.55
C TYR A 160 -1.65 3.01 -9.28
N TYR A 161 -1.98 3.29 -10.55
CA TYR A 161 -1.18 4.18 -11.40
C TYR A 161 -1.96 5.37 -11.98
N ASN A 162 -3.18 5.61 -11.51
CA ASN A 162 -3.97 6.72 -12.03
C ASN A 162 -3.45 8.07 -11.50
N TRP A 163 -3.94 9.17 -12.10
CA TRP A 163 -3.51 10.53 -11.83
C TRP A 163 -3.62 10.96 -10.36
N ASP A 164 -4.50 10.33 -9.60
CA ASP A 164 -4.81 10.66 -8.20
C ASP A 164 -4.10 9.77 -7.18
N LEU A 165 -3.12 8.96 -7.61
CA LEU A 165 -2.43 7.98 -6.76
C LEU A 165 -1.85 8.57 -5.46
N GLN A 166 -1.36 9.81 -5.52
CA GLN A 166 -0.83 10.57 -4.38
C GLN A 166 -1.73 11.75 -3.98
N LYS A 167 -3.00 11.71 -4.34
CA LYS A 167 -3.99 12.75 -4.05
C LYS A 167 -5.18 12.20 -3.27
N THR A 168 -5.74 11.08 -3.68
CA THR A 168 -6.82 10.41 -2.98
C THR A 168 -6.27 9.67 -1.76
N ARG A 169 -6.88 9.90 -0.60
CA ARG A 169 -6.50 9.29 0.66
C ARG A 169 -7.69 8.61 1.31
N GLY A 170 -7.42 7.62 2.13
CA GLY A 170 -8.42 6.89 2.89
C GLY A 170 -7.85 6.38 4.22
N CYS A 171 -8.71 6.00 5.13
CA CYS A 171 -8.28 5.43 6.39
C CYS A 171 -7.91 3.94 6.23
N VAL A 172 -6.75 3.58 6.74
CA VAL A 172 -6.37 2.20 7.03
C VAL A 172 -6.53 2.00 8.52
N CYS A 173 -7.57 1.27 8.89
CA CYS A 173 -7.93 1.09 10.28
C CYS A 173 -6.95 0.18 11.01
N ASP A 174 -6.72 0.49 12.28
CA ASP A 174 -6.02 -0.38 13.21
C ASP A 174 -6.77 -1.71 13.38
N ALA A 175 -6.07 -2.71 13.92
CA ALA A 175 -6.69 -3.98 14.26
C ALA A 175 -7.95 -3.79 15.12
N GLN A 176 -8.98 -4.59 14.87
CA GLN A 176 -10.28 -4.55 15.55
C GLN A 176 -11.12 -3.28 15.30
N TYR A 177 -10.72 -2.41 14.38
CA TYR A 177 -11.52 -1.25 13.98
C TYR A 177 -11.95 -1.33 12.52
N THR A 178 -13.09 -0.73 12.21
CA THR A 178 -13.72 -0.74 10.89
C THR A 178 -14.51 0.56 10.64
N ASP A 179 -15.15 0.62 9.51
CA ASP A 179 -15.85 1.75 8.92
C ASP A 179 -14.92 2.66 8.11
N VAL A 180 -15.51 3.60 7.38
CA VAL A 180 -14.78 4.52 6.49
C VAL A 180 -13.87 5.48 7.26
N ASP A 181 -14.16 5.70 8.52
CA ASP A 181 -13.43 6.58 9.43
C ASP A 181 -12.85 5.85 10.65
N CYS A 182 -12.84 4.51 10.63
CA CYS A 182 -12.33 3.65 11.72
C CYS A 182 -12.99 3.92 13.09
N SER A 183 -14.21 4.41 13.12
CA SER A 183 -14.91 4.76 14.38
C SER A 183 -15.52 3.55 15.08
N LYS A 184 -15.73 2.44 14.38
CA LYS A 184 -16.43 1.28 14.90
C LYS A 184 -15.46 0.15 15.25
N ARG A 185 -15.70 -0.51 16.39
CA ARG A 185 -15.04 -1.76 16.74
C ARG A 185 -15.68 -2.93 16.00
N MET A 186 -14.84 -3.87 15.60
CA MET A 186 -15.28 -5.14 15.01
C MET A 186 -15.68 -6.11 16.09
N CYS A 187 -16.74 -6.87 15.87
CA CYS A 187 -17.12 -7.97 16.72
C CYS A 187 -16.58 -9.31 16.18
N PRO A 188 -16.40 -10.32 17.06
CA PRO A 188 -16.02 -11.65 16.65
C PRO A 188 -16.98 -12.24 15.63
N HIS A 189 -16.41 -12.97 14.67
CA HIS A 189 -17.16 -13.71 13.66
C HIS A 189 -17.18 -15.19 14.01
N GLY A 190 -18.26 -15.86 13.69
CA GLY A 190 -18.40 -17.29 13.86
C GLY A 190 -19.46 -17.89 12.95
N ASN A 191 -19.49 -19.22 12.92
CA ASN A 191 -20.51 -19.94 12.19
C ASN A 191 -21.86 -19.88 12.94
N ASP A 192 -22.97 -19.91 12.20
CA ASP A 192 -24.28 -20.05 12.82
C ASP A 192 -24.42 -21.45 13.42
N VAL A 193 -24.70 -21.54 14.72
CA VAL A 193 -24.84 -22.82 15.42
C VAL A 193 -25.86 -23.75 14.77
N LEU A 194 -26.82 -23.23 14.00
CA LEU A 194 -27.78 -24.06 13.28
C LEU A 194 -27.20 -24.68 12.00
N ASP A 195 -26.12 -24.12 11.48
CA ASP A 195 -25.41 -24.68 10.32
C ASP A 195 -24.56 -25.91 10.73
N LEU A 196 -24.30 -26.08 12.03
CA LEU A 196 -23.56 -27.20 12.61
C LEU A 196 -24.47 -28.43 12.93
N ARG A 197 -25.74 -28.45 12.52
CA ARG A 197 -26.66 -29.54 12.87
C ARG A 197 -26.25 -30.86 12.25
N PRO A 198 -26.15 -31.95 13.05
CA PRO A 198 -25.79 -33.28 12.59
C PRO A 198 -26.82 -33.95 11.68
N ASP A 199 -27.96 -33.31 11.38
CA ASP A 199 -29.00 -33.85 10.49
C ASP A 199 -28.58 -33.89 9.01
N HIS A 200 -27.50 -33.22 8.67
CA HIS A 200 -26.81 -33.38 7.40
C HIS A 200 -25.91 -34.63 7.34
N TYR A 201 -26.18 -35.58 8.17
CA TYR A 201 -25.46 -36.82 8.28
C TYR A 201 -25.34 -37.65 6.98
N LEU A 202 -26.11 -37.28 5.97
CA LEU A 202 -26.09 -37.93 4.66
C LEU A 202 -25.28 -37.16 3.59
N LEU A 203 -24.86 -35.95 3.90
CA LEU A 203 -24.04 -35.15 3.00
C LEU A 203 -22.76 -34.70 3.71
N SER A 204 -22.01 -35.64 4.21
CA SER A 204 -20.76 -35.54 4.97
C SER A 204 -19.68 -34.65 4.32
N HIS A 205 -19.92 -33.38 4.14
CA HIS A 205 -19.01 -32.47 3.44
C HIS A 205 -18.94 -31.09 4.05
N GLU A 206 -19.12 -30.96 5.36
CA GLU A 206 -18.70 -29.75 6.03
C GLU A 206 -17.18 -29.70 5.97
N HIS A 207 -16.65 -28.90 5.07
CA HIS A 207 -15.22 -28.78 4.87
C HIS A 207 -14.73 -27.49 5.54
N ASN A 208 -13.76 -27.66 6.41
CA ASN A 208 -12.91 -26.56 6.82
C ASN A 208 -12.12 -26.04 5.63
N GLN A 209 -11.81 -24.77 5.62
CA GLN A 209 -10.95 -24.19 4.59
C GLN A 209 -9.59 -24.89 4.59
N VAL A 210 -9.11 -25.21 3.41
CA VAL A 210 -7.78 -25.76 3.20
C VAL A 210 -6.98 -24.85 2.31
N GLN A 211 -5.83 -24.42 2.82
CA GLN A 211 -4.85 -23.68 2.06
C GLN A 211 -3.59 -24.53 1.86
N TYR A 212 -3.05 -24.48 0.65
CA TYR A 212 -1.78 -25.11 0.32
C TYR A 212 -0.70 -24.05 0.16
N ILE A 213 0.38 -24.22 0.92
CA ILE A 213 1.63 -23.51 0.70
C ILE A 213 2.52 -24.45 -0.09
N ARG A 214 2.85 -24.05 -1.29
CA ARG A 214 3.75 -24.78 -2.16
C ARG A 214 5.07 -24.07 -2.23
N ILE A 215 6.15 -24.74 -1.88
CA ILE A 215 7.52 -24.25 -1.93
C ILE A 215 8.23 -25.03 -3.03
N VAL A 216 8.73 -24.31 -4.02
CA VAL A 216 9.54 -24.87 -5.12
C VAL A 216 10.99 -24.47 -4.89
N GLU A 217 11.82 -25.44 -4.63
CA GLU A 217 13.21 -25.25 -4.30
C GLU A 217 14.04 -25.07 -5.57
N ASP A 218 15.07 -24.23 -5.49
CA ASP A 218 16.08 -24.13 -6.54
C ASP A 218 17.01 -25.35 -6.45
N GLU A 219 16.83 -26.34 -7.35
CA GLU A 219 17.60 -27.56 -7.38
C GLU A 219 19.11 -27.33 -7.55
N ASP A 220 19.51 -26.24 -8.18
CA ASP A 220 20.94 -25.93 -8.39
C ASP A 220 21.63 -25.45 -7.10
N LEU A 221 20.89 -24.89 -6.18
CA LEU A 221 21.39 -24.45 -4.87
C LEU A 221 21.35 -25.56 -3.81
N TRP A 222 20.49 -26.55 -3.99
CA TRP A 222 20.19 -27.60 -2.99
C TRP A 222 20.94 -28.91 -3.18
N ARG A 223 21.80 -29.05 -4.17
CA ARG A 223 22.45 -30.36 -4.43
C ARG A 223 23.25 -30.83 -3.22
N PRO A 224 22.88 -31.97 -2.61
CA PRO A 224 23.70 -32.56 -1.56
C PRO A 224 25.03 -32.98 -2.15
N ASN A 225 26.08 -32.74 -1.38
CA ASN A 225 27.44 -33.15 -1.59
C ASN A 225 27.64 -34.33 -2.55
N GLY A 226 28.17 -34.08 -3.77
CA GLY A 226 28.72 -35.16 -4.54
C GLY A 226 28.84 -35.00 -6.05
N LEU A 227 28.16 -34.07 -6.66
CA LEU A 227 28.33 -33.88 -8.12
C LEU A 227 28.82 -32.45 -8.41
N SER A 228 30.11 -32.30 -8.22
CA SER A 228 30.90 -31.15 -8.68
C SER A 228 30.79 -31.03 -10.17
N ASN A 229 30.10 -30.05 -10.68
CA ASN A 229 30.43 -29.46 -11.98
C ASN A 229 31.63 -28.54 -11.75
N ASN A 230 32.80 -28.97 -12.21
CA ASN A 230 34.13 -28.38 -12.03
C ASN A 230 34.34 -26.95 -12.56
N ASN A 231 33.31 -26.13 -12.73
CA ASN A 231 33.43 -24.80 -13.34
C ASN A 231 32.76 -23.64 -12.58
N LEU A 232 32.19 -23.86 -11.41
CA LEU A 232 31.70 -22.76 -10.56
C LEU A 232 32.49 -22.78 -9.25
N GLY A 233 33.33 -21.74 -9.07
CA GLY A 233 34.13 -21.58 -7.87
C GLY A 233 33.26 -21.64 -6.61
N GLU A 234 33.76 -22.40 -5.62
CA GLU A 234 33.40 -22.44 -4.21
C GLU A 234 31.97 -21.95 -3.87
N ASN A 235 30.93 -22.48 -4.51
CA ASN A 235 29.57 -22.25 -4.04
C ASN A 235 29.32 -23.25 -2.90
N LYS A 236 29.36 -22.74 -1.69
CA LYS A 236 28.83 -23.43 -0.52
C LYS A 236 27.42 -23.89 -0.87
N ALA A 237 27.19 -25.20 -0.89
CA ALA A 237 25.85 -25.73 -0.81
C ALA A 237 25.17 -25.06 0.39
N LEU A 238 24.06 -24.37 0.15
CA LEU A 238 23.30 -23.76 1.22
C LEU A 238 22.84 -24.90 2.13
N ASP A 239 23.09 -24.74 3.44
CA ASP A 239 22.60 -25.70 4.41
C ASP A 239 21.09 -25.50 4.53
N ARG A 240 20.29 -26.47 4.10
CA ARG A 240 18.83 -26.46 4.24
C ARG A 240 18.44 -26.11 5.67
N ASN A 241 19.09 -26.76 6.63
CA ASN A 241 18.79 -26.60 8.04
C ASN A 241 19.12 -25.20 8.58
N ALA A 242 19.83 -24.36 7.84
CA ALA A 242 20.08 -22.97 8.19
C ALA A 242 19.01 -22.02 7.65
N GLN A 243 18.14 -22.47 6.75
CA GLN A 243 17.12 -21.63 6.15
C GLN A 243 15.87 -21.56 7.01
N THR A 244 15.32 -20.38 7.08
CA THR A 244 14.10 -20.10 7.83
C THR A 244 13.16 -19.21 7.02
N PHE A 245 11.89 -19.39 7.24
CA PHE A 245 10.84 -18.56 6.71
C PHE A 245 9.82 -18.23 7.81
N ALA A 246 8.91 -17.34 7.54
CA ALA A 246 7.82 -17.02 8.44
C ALA A 246 6.48 -17.04 7.69
N ILE A 247 5.42 -17.34 8.39
CA ILE A 247 4.05 -17.30 7.87
C ILE A 247 3.33 -16.16 8.55
N THR A 248 2.72 -15.27 7.76
CA THR A 248 1.91 -14.17 8.27
C THR A 248 0.44 -14.51 8.06
N PHE A 249 -0.33 -14.36 9.10
CA PHE A 249 -1.78 -14.52 9.10
C PHE A 249 -2.47 -13.20 9.44
N LYS A 250 -3.52 -12.89 8.70
CA LYS A 250 -4.42 -11.77 8.98
C LYS A 250 -5.77 -12.29 9.37
N SER A 251 -6.18 -12.02 10.61
CA SER A 251 -7.47 -12.44 11.14
C SER A 251 -8.64 -11.68 10.50
N ARG A 252 -9.85 -12.14 10.77
CA ARG A 252 -11.07 -11.45 10.35
C ARG A 252 -11.30 -10.15 11.12
N LEU A 253 -10.63 -9.98 12.26
CA LEU A 253 -10.63 -8.74 13.04
C LEU A 253 -9.51 -7.78 12.62
N ASN A 254 -8.92 -7.99 11.44
CA ASN A 254 -7.86 -7.16 10.88
C ASN A 254 -6.52 -7.21 11.65
N GLU A 255 -6.36 -8.16 12.56
CA GLU A 255 -5.10 -8.39 13.27
C GLU A 255 -4.12 -9.13 12.35
N THR A 256 -2.90 -8.65 12.29
CA THR A 256 -1.87 -9.24 11.42
C THR A 256 -0.67 -9.66 12.27
N PHE A 257 -0.37 -10.95 12.27
CA PHE A 257 0.76 -11.51 13.02
C PHE A 257 1.59 -12.43 12.14
N SER A 258 2.91 -12.39 12.38
CA SER A 258 3.86 -13.30 11.76
C SER A 258 4.36 -14.32 12.77
N THR A 259 4.53 -15.55 12.34
CA THR A 259 5.09 -16.62 13.17
C THR A 259 6.53 -16.33 13.55
N ILE A 260 7.01 -16.99 14.59
CA ILE A 260 8.45 -17.10 14.79
C ILE A 260 9.11 -17.72 13.55
N PRO A 261 10.42 -17.51 13.32
CA PRO A 261 11.11 -18.15 12.20
C PRO A 261 10.97 -19.67 12.25
N ILE A 262 10.40 -20.25 11.19
CA ILE A 262 10.23 -21.68 11.03
C ILE A 262 11.45 -22.19 10.27
N ARG A 263 12.11 -23.21 10.82
CA ARG A 263 13.25 -23.83 10.15
C ARG A 263 12.75 -24.76 9.04
N PHE A 264 13.36 -24.67 7.87
CA PHE A 264 13.05 -25.54 6.76
C PHE A 264 13.89 -26.83 6.88
N ASP A 265 13.44 -27.74 7.75
CA ASP A 265 14.15 -28.97 8.11
C ASP A 265 13.41 -30.18 7.54
N ILE A 266 13.78 -30.56 6.33
CA ILE A 266 13.17 -31.68 5.61
C ILE A 266 14.29 -32.61 5.13
N ASP A 267 14.27 -33.87 5.61
CA ASP A 267 15.08 -34.93 5.05
C ASP A 267 14.32 -35.65 3.94
N ASP A 268 14.97 -35.79 2.78
CA ASP A 268 14.38 -36.40 1.60
C ASP A 268 13.91 -37.83 1.85
N GLY A 269 12.60 -38.01 1.91
CA GLY A 269 11.97 -39.35 1.99
C GLY A 269 11.76 -39.90 3.40
N ASP A 270 12.04 -39.14 4.46
CA ASP A 270 11.74 -39.55 5.82
C ASP A 270 10.37 -38.99 6.28
N GLU A 271 9.38 -39.90 6.43
CA GLU A 271 8.04 -39.54 6.92
C GLU A 271 8.07 -38.94 8.33
N ALA A 272 9.03 -39.31 9.18
CA ALA A 272 9.15 -38.79 10.52
C ALA A 272 9.59 -37.33 10.49
N SER A 273 10.58 -36.96 9.66
CA SER A 273 11.02 -35.59 9.46
C SER A 273 9.90 -34.69 8.90
N LEU A 274 9.11 -35.19 7.95
CA LEU A 274 7.95 -34.44 7.42
C LEU A 274 6.87 -34.24 8.47
N SER A 275 6.64 -35.21 9.36
CA SER A 275 5.69 -35.05 10.46
C SER A 275 6.16 -34.07 11.53
N ASP A 276 7.45 -34.07 11.86
CA ASP A 276 8.02 -33.13 12.82
C ASP A 276 7.97 -31.69 12.26
N PHE A 277 8.32 -31.51 10.99
CA PHE A 277 8.21 -30.23 10.31
C PHE A 277 6.76 -29.72 10.22
N ALA A 278 5.79 -30.61 9.95
CA ALA A 278 4.38 -30.26 9.98
C ALA A 278 3.93 -29.79 11.37
N ASN A 279 4.40 -30.47 12.43
CA ASN A 279 4.11 -30.09 13.81
C ASN A 279 4.75 -28.73 14.18
N ASP A 280 5.97 -28.45 13.73
CA ASP A 280 6.62 -27.18 13.96
C ASP A 280 5.84 -26.01 13.32
N ILE A 281 5.34 -26.21 12.11
CA ILE A 281 4.48 -25.22 11.43
C ILE A 281 3.17 -25.04 12.20
N ARG A 282 2.52 -26.14 12.62
CA ARG A 282 1.29 -26.08 13.41
C ARG A 282 1.49 -25.32 14.70
N LEU A 283 2.54 -25.63 15.46
CA LEU A 283 2.87 -24.97 16.71
C LEU A 283 3.16 -23.47 16.49
N ALA A 284 3.86 -23.12 15.41
CA ALA A 284 4.13 -21.72 15.07
C ALA A 284 2.85 -20.95 14.78
N LEU A 285 1.89 -21.54 14.06
CA LEU A 285 0.60 -20.93 13.73
C LEU A 285 -0.29 -20.77 14.98
N VAL A 286 -0.42 -21.81 15.79
CA VAL A 286 -1.27 -21.77 17.01
C VAL A 286 -0.65 -20.88 18.10
N SER A 287 0.65 -20.64 18.05
CA SER A 287 1.36 -19.74 18.99
C SER A 287 1.22 -18.26 18.63
N LEU A 288 0.51 -17.92 17.57
CA LEU A 288 0.27 -16.51 17.23
C LEU A 288 -0.45 -15.79 18.37
N PRO A 289 -0.15 -14.48 18.59
CA PRO A 289 -0.80 -13.71 19.64
C PRO A 289 -2.33 -13.70 19.52
N ASN A 290 -3.00 -13.47 20.64
CA ASN A 290 -4.46 -13.37 20.74
C ASN A 290 -5.22 -14.63 20.30
N GLN A 291 -4.54 -15.75 20.17
CA GLN A 291 -5.14 -17.00 19.67
C GLN A 291 -5.91 -16.80 18.35
N VAL A 292 -5.39 -15.95 17.48
CA VAL A 292 -6.02 -15.66 16.17
C VAL A 292 -6.16 -16.91 15.29
N ILE A 293 -5.38 -17.95 15.59
CA ILE A 293 -5.58 -19.33 15.13
C ILE A 293 -5.60 -20.21 16.39
N ASP A 294 -6.78 -20.61 16.81
CA ASP A 294 -6.98 -21.45 17.99
C ASP A 294 -6.58 -22.91 17.73
N ASP A 295 -6.87 -23.43 16.54
CA ASP A 295 -6.38 -24.76 16.11
C ASP A 295 -6.31 -24.85 14.58
N CYS A 296 -5.37 -25.67 14.11
CA CYS A 296 -5.24 -26.03 12.70
C CYS A 296 -4.59 -27.41 12.57
N ASP A 297 -4.91 -28.12 11.49
CA ASP A 297 -4.22 -29.34 11.11
C ASP A 297 -3.24 -29.08 9.97
N VAL A 298 -2.01 -29.56 10.13
CA VAL A 298 -0.95 -29.33 9.13
C VAL A 298 -0.39 -30.67 8.68
N THR A 299 -0.32 -30.85 7.37
CA THR A 299 0.35 -32.00 6.77
C THR A 299 1.32 -31.55 5.70
N VAL A 300 2.47 -32.22 5.61
CA VAL A 300 3.53 -31.89 4.66
C VAL A 300 3.78 -33.06 3.73
N ARG A 301 4.01 -32.74 2.47
CA ARG A 301 4.46 -33.71 1.46
C ARG A 301 5.64 -33.13 0.71
N TYR A 302 6.65 -33.94 0.50
CA TYR A 302 7.82 -33.61 -0.31
C TYR A 302 7.87 -34.51 -1.54
N GLN A 303 8.08 -33.89 -2.70
CA GLN A 303 8.26 -34.64 -3.94
C GLN A 303 9.16 -33.85 -4.90
N THR A 304 10.34 -34.36 -5.16
CA THR A 304 11.25 -33.89 -6.24
C THR A 304 11.44 -32.35 -6.22
N GLY A 305 11.99 -31.82 -5.12
CA GLY A 305 12.25 -30.37 -4.99
C GLY A 305 11.01 -29.50 -4.75
N VAL A 306 9.86 -30.13 -4.51
CA VAL A 306 8.62 -29.43 -4.21
C VAL A 306 8.09 -29.87 -2.87
N THR A 307 8.01 -28.93 -1.94
CA THR A 307 7.36 -29.11 -0.64
C THR A 307 5.95 -28.55 -0.69
N THR A 308 4.98 -29.37 -0.33
CA THR A 308 3.58 -28.94 -0.25
C THR A 308 3.11 -29.06 1.20
N ILE A 309 2.78 -27.93 1.80
CA ILE A 309 2.25 -27.83 3.15
C ILE A 309 0.74 -27.61 3.01
N ARG A 310 -0.04 -28.51 3.59
CA ARG A 310 -1.50 -28.39 3.65
C ARG A 310 -1.88 -27.89 5.03
N VAL A 311 -2.52 -26.75 5.11
CA VAL A 311 -3.06 -26.16 6.34
C VAL A 311 -4.58 -26.23 6.27
N THR A 312 -5.19 -26.88 7.27
CA THR A 312 -6.65 -26.95 7.43
C THR A 312 -7.01 -26.21 8.72
N PHE A 313 -7.89 -25.21 8.61
CA PHE A 313 -8.32 -24.43 9.77
C PHE A 313 -9.42 -25.20 10.52
N THR A 314 -9.06 -25.83 11.62
CA THR A 314 -9.97 -26.72 12.39
C THR A 314 -10.53 -26.06 13.64
N GLY A 315 -9.94 -24.97 14.09
CA GLY A 315 -10.37 -24.27 15.30
C GLY A 315 -11.71 -23.55 15.14
N ASP A 316 -12.41 -23.38 16.25
CA ASP A 316 -13.72 -22.70 16.28
C ASP A 316 -13.62 -21.21 15.93
N GLY A 317 -12.51 -20.57 16.28
CA GLY A 317 -12.23 -19.16 15.97
C GLY A 317 -11.86 -18.90 14.51
N VAL A 318 -11.44 -19.95 13.80
CA VAL A 318 -11.02 -19.87 12.38
C VAL A 318 -11.93 -20.65 11.44
N GLN A 319 -13.12 -21.05 11.88
CA GLN A 319 -14.14 -21.57 11.00
C GLN A 319 -14.59 -20.52 9.97
N GLY A 320 -14.96 -20.96 8.81
CA GLY A 320 -15.34 -20.06 7.73
C GLY A 320 -14.15 -19.65 6.86
N ILE A 321 -14.40 -18.71 5.96
CA ILE A 321 -13.39 -18.24 5.01
C ILE A 321 -12.36 -17.38 5.74
N GLN A 322 -11.11 -17.78 5.70
CA GLN A 322 -9.96 -17.03 6.21
C GLN A 322 -9.20 -16.33 5.07
N ASN A 323 -8.43 -15.30 5.42
CA ASN A 323 -7.50 -14.69 4.49
C ASN A 323 -6.40 -15.68 4.10
N LEU A 324 -5.85 -15.57 2.89
CA LEU A 324 -4.71 -16.38 2.48
C LEU A 324 -3.52 -16.13 3.41
N LEU A 325 -2.86 -17.23 3.80
CA LEU A 325 -1.59 -17.16 4.48
C LEU A 325 -0.55 -16.48 3.58
N GLN A 326 0.31 -15.66 4.16
CA GLN A 326 1.45 -15.11 3.44
C GLN A 326 2.75 -15.73 3.93
N VAL A 327 3.64 -16.07 2.99
CA VAL A 327 4.94 -16.64 3.30
C VAL A 327 6.02 -15.60 3.06
N GLN A 328 6.75 -15.27 4.13
CA GLN A 328 7.94 -14.44 4.06
C GLN A 328 9.15 -15.37 3.82
N ALA A 329 9.55 -15.47 2.58
CA ALA A 329 10.59 -16.41 2.13
C ALA A 329 11.94 -15.75 1.83
N TYR A 330 11.99 -14.43 1.74
CA TYR A 330 13.23 -13.70 1.43
C TYR A 330 14.04 -13.42 2.68
N GLU A 331 15.36 -13.44 2.54
CA GLU A 331 16.26 -13.05 3.62
C GLU A 331 15.93 -11.65 4.14
N CYS A 332 15.74 -11.56 5.44
CA CYS A 332 15.53 -10.30 6.12
C CYS A 332 16.24 -10.32 7.48
N SER A 333 17.45 -9.73 7.53
CA SER A 333 18.34 -9.75 8.68
C SER A 333 18.27 -8.47 9.51
N ASP A 334 18.00 -7.33 8.87
CA ASP A 334 18.01 -6.02 9.51
C ASP A 334 16.67 -5.30 9.35
N GLY A 335 16.15 -4.79 10.45
CA GLY A 335 14.89 -4.05 10.50
C GLY A 335 13.62 -4.90 10.41
N CYS A 336 13.74 -6.22 10.35
CA CYS A 336 12.60 -7.14 10.27
C CYS A 336 12.23 -7.75 11.61
N SER A 337 10.97 -8.06 11.74
CA SER A 337 10.43 -8.87 12.84
C SER A 337 9.40 -9.85 12.25
N PRO A 338 9.68 -11.15 12.27
CA PRO A 338 10.90 -11.81 12.73
C PRO A 338 12.07 -11.67 11.74
N LYS A 339 13.31 -11.87 12.20
CA LYS A 339 14.48 -12.02 11.34
C LYS A 339 14.49 -13.41 10.74
N ILE A 340 14.60 -13.52 9.42
CA ILE A 340 14.62 -14.78 8.69
C ILE A 340 15.82 -14.87 7.76
N SER A 341 16.33 -16.06 7.56
CA SER A 341 17.43 -16.31 6.62
C SER A 341 16.96 -16.55 5.18
N GLY A 342 15.65 -16.64 4.98
CA GLY A 342 15.05 -16.86 3.67
C GLY A 342 15.12 -18.31 3.18
N LEU A 343 14.44 -18.56 2.08
CA LEU A 343 14.43 -19.83 1.35
C LEU A 343 15.06 -19.65 -0.02
N ALA A 344 15.84 -20.60 -0.46
CA ALA A 344 16.32 -20.66 -1.83
C ALA A 344 15.22 -21.23 -2.74
N LEU A 345 14.49 -20.31 -3.38
CA LEU A 345 13.37 -20.64 -4.25
C LEU A 345 13.76 -20.60 -5.72
N GLU A 346 13.12 -21.47 -6.52
CA GLU A 346 13.25 -21.43 -7.99
C GLU A 346 12.71 -20.09 -8.52
N THR A 347 13.56 -19.35 -9.20
CA THR A 347 13.26 -18.02 -9.75
C THR A 347 13.18 -17.99 -11.28
N THR A 348 13.60 -19.08 -11.93
CA THR A 348 13.57 -19.20 -13.38
C THR A 348 12.33 -19.96 -13.84
N ALA A 349 11.51 -19.31 -14.67
CA ALA A 349 10.39 -19.95 -15.33
C ALA A 349 10.86 -21.07 -16.26
N SER A 350 11.06 -22.24 -15.71
CA SER A 350 11.13 -23.46 -16.49
C SER A 350 9.73 -23.81 -16.98
N VAL A 351 9.62 -24.18 -18.23
CA VAL A 351 8.48 -24.44 -19.13
C VAL A 351 7.18 -25.00 -18.54
N THR A 352 7.09 -25.25 -17.26
CA THR A 352 5.92 -25.79 -16.56
C THR A 352 5.68 -25.06 -15.25
N SER A 353 5.25 -23.80 -15.31
CA SER A 353 4.48 -23.03 -14.30
C SER A 353 4.47 -23.58 -12.84
N HIS A 354 5.64 -23.74 -12.23
CA HIS A 354 5.74 -24.26 -10.86
C HIS A 354 6.38 -23.19 -9.96
N TRP A 355 5.61 -22.16 -9.66
CA TRP A 355 6.05 -21.14 -8.71
C TRP A 355 5.71 -21.54 -7.27
N SER A 356 6.51 -21.05 -6.33
CA SER A 356 6.15 -21.08 -4.92
C SER A 356 4.91 -20.23 -4.69
N SER A 357 3.86 -20.81 -4.12
CA SER A 357 2.54 -20.17 -4.06
C SER A 357 1.75 -20.58 -2.83
N VAL A 358 0.80 -19.76 -2.44
CA VAL A 358 -0.25 -20.09 -1.49
C VAL A 358 -1.58 -20.11 -2.24
N ASN A 359 -2.33 -21.18 -2.13
CA ASN A 359 -3.61 -21.36 -2.81
C ASN A 359 -4.66 -21.85 -1.84
N GLU A 360 -5.88 -21.33 -1.96
CA GLU A 360 -7.06 -21.96 -1.41
C GLU A 360 -7.43 -23.15 -2.30
N THR A 361 -7.47 -24.34 -1.74
CA THR A 361 -7.78 -25.57 -2.49
C THR A 361 -9.15 -26.14 -2.14
N VAL A 362 -9.59 -25.93 -0.92
CA VAL A 362 -10.93 -26.26 -0.46
C VAL A 362 -11.49 -25.01 0.20
N PRO A 363 -12.51 -24.38 -0.38
CA PRO A 363 -13.19 -23.27 0.28
C PRO A 363 -13.92 -23.82 1.52
N SER A 364 -14.05 -22.96 2.54
CA SER A 364 -14.85 -23.33 3.71
C SER A 364 -16.33 -23.40 3.34
N GLU A 365 -17.01 -24.44 3.79
CA GLU A 365 -18.47 -24.53 3.75
C GLU A 365 -19.11 -23.88 4.99
N PHE A 366 -18.32 -23.61 6.02
CA PHE A 366 -18.78 -22.86 7.19
C PHE A 366 -18.91 -21.39 6.86
N ASN A 367 -19.99 -20.79 7.33
CA ASN A 367 -20.20 -19.36 7.22
C ASN A 367 -19.40 -18.62 8.31
N SER A 368 -19.07 -17.38 8.05
CA SER A 368 -18.44 -16.48 9.03
C SER A 368 -19.30 -15.24 9.16
N TYR A 369 -20.19 -15.25 10.15
CA TYR A 369 -21.10 -14.16 10.41
C TYR A 369 -20.69 -13.41 11.67
N GLU A 370 -20.86 -12.10 11.66
CA GLU A 370 -20.73 -11.27 12.84
C GLU A 370 -21.66 -11.79 13.95
N CYS A 371 -21.09 -12.02 15.14
CA CYS A 371 -21.79 -12.62 16.28
C CYS A 371 -22.57 -13.92 15.93
N GLY A 372 -22.02 -14.74 14.99
CA GLY A 372 -22.62 -16.02 14.60
C GLY A 372 -24.07 -15.92 14.13
N ARG A 373 -24.56 -14.74 13.73
CA ARG A 373 -26.00 -14.42 13.49
C ARG A 373 -26.91 -14.63 14.72
N ARG A 374 -26.36 -14.94 15.89
CA ARG A 374 -27.11 -15.22 17.13
C ARG A 374 -26.93 -14.13 18.17
N GLY A 375 -26.45 -12.96 17.76
CA GLY A 375 -26.28 -11.77 18.58
C GLY A 375 -26.27 -10.51 17.75
N LYS A 376 -26.16 -9.39 18.43
CA LYS A 376 -25.93 -8.07 17.84
C LYS A 376 -24.57 -7.56 18.27
N CYS A 377 -23.81 -7.04 17.34
CA CYS A 377 -22.56 -6.36 17.64
C CYS A 377 -22.82 -5.03 18.32
N ASP A 378 -22.13 -4.82 19.42
CA ASP A 378 -21.99 -3.51 20.04
C ASP A 378 -20.69 -2.87 19.46
N TYR A 379 -20.87 -2.00 18.52
CA TYR A 379 -19.75 -1.37 17.80
C TYR A 379 -18.93 -0.39 18.65
N ASP A 380 -19.41 -0.01 19.83
CA ASP A 380 -18.65 0.82 20.76
C ASP A 380 -17.64 -0.01 21.56
N THR A 381 -18.02 -1.23 21.90
CA THR A 381 -17.22 -2.14 22.75
C THR A 381 -16.54 -3.26 21.97
N GLY A 382 -17.06 -3.62 20.79
CA GLY A 382 -16.60 -4.78 20.02
C GLY A 382 -17.08 -6.12 20.58
N LEU A 383 -18.09 -6.11 21.42
CA LEU A 383 -18.63 -7.31 22.05
C LEU A 383 -19.96 -7.72 21.42
N CYS A 384 -20.17 -9.03 21.35
CA CYS A 384 -21.43 -9.59 20.89
C CYS A 384 -22.45 -9.65 22.04
N ASN A 385 -23.61 -9.03 21.86
CA ASN A 385 -24.76 -9.20 22.71
C ASN A 385 -25.61 -10.36 22.19
N CYS A 386 -25.38 -11.57 22.73
CA CYS A 386 -26.03 -12.77 22.26
C CYS A 386 -27.55 -12.76 22.54
N PHE A 387 -28.33 -13.33 21.64
CA PHE A 387 -29.74 -13.55 21.83
C PHE A 387 -30.00 -14.58 22.94
N GLU A 388 -31.16 -14.57 23.52
CA GLU A 388 -31.56 -15.52 24.58
C GLU A 388 -31.38 -16.98 24.09
N GLY A 389 -30.72 -17.79 24.90
CA GLY A 389 -30.42 -19.17 24.58
C GLY A 389 -29.07 -19.40 23.87
N TYR A 390 -28.32 -18.31 23.58
CA TYR A 390 -27.01 -18.37 22.96
C TYR A 390 -25.94 -17.73 23.84
N THR A 391 -24.72 -18.23 23.75
CA THR A 391 -23.56 -17.75 24.51
C THR A 391 -22.26 -17.92 23.72
N GLY A 392 -21.12 -17.58 24.33
CA GLY A 392 -19.82 -17.56 23.69
C GLY A 392 -19.45 -16.17 23.15
N GLU A 393 -18.18 -15.95 22.84
CA GLU A 393 -17.68 -14.66 22.34
C GLU A 393 -18.36 -14.24 21.04
N ASN A 394 -18.63 -15.18 20.16
CA ASN A 394 -19.29 -15.00 18.87
C ASN A 394 -20.72 -15.58 18.83
N CYS A 395 -21.32 -15.85 20.01
CA CYS A 395 -22.67 -16.40 20.14
C CYS A 395 -22.88 -17.76 19.44
N ASN A 396 -21.83 -18.54 19.30
CA ASN A 396 -21.86 -19.83 18.61
C ASN A 396 -22.18 -21.05 19.49
N GLU A 397 -22.45 -20.83 20.78
CA GLU A 397 -22.85 -21.87 21.70
C GLU A 397 -24.34 -21.78 22.03
N GLN A 398 -25.05 -22.87 21.95
CA GLN A 398 -26.46 -22.93 22.34
C GLN A 398 -26.60 -23.44 23.76
N THR A 399 -27.16 -22.66 24.68
CA THR A 399 -27.33 -23.03 26.10
C THR A 399 -28.62 -23.75 26.35
N THR A 400 -29.64 -23.57 25.53
CA THR A 400 -30.95 -24.19 25.64
C THR A 400 -31.48 -24.63 24.28
N LEU A 401 -32.24 -25.68 24.22
CA LEU A 401 -33.03 -25.98 23.03
C LEU A 401 -34.20 -25.02 22.96
N VAL A 402 -34.10 -24.07 22.03
CA VAL A 402 -35.17 -23.10 21.75
C VAL A 402 -36.07 -23.65 20.67
#